data_377fa8af1b3249fb8104a88e3d69824e
#
_entry.id   377fa8af1b3249fb8104a88e3d69824e
#
_cell.length_a   1.000
_cell.length_b   1.000
_cell.length_c   1.000
_cell.angle_alpha   90.00
_cell.angle_beta   90.00
_cell.angle_gamma   90.00
#
_symmetry.space_group_name_H-M   'P 1'
#
loop_
_entity.id
_entity.type
_entity.pdbx_description
1 polymer ?
#
loop_
_entity_poly.entity_id
_entity_poly.type
_entity_poly.pdbx_seq_one_letter_code
_entity_poly.pdbx_strand_id
1 'polypeptide(L)'
;KSVGETMAIGRTFKESLQKGLRSLEIGAIGLGSNFRAALPSREDLMGKLRTPNSRRMFAIRQAMLVGFTLEELHEITLIDPWFLRQIKEIVDMEGQIRDFALANSMTPDNPEMVAVLRKAKEFGFSDRQLAEMWKKPEGDIRALRRETGTVPTYYLVDTCAAEFEAYTPYFYSTYETGQEVVPADRKKVIILGGGPNRIGQGIEFDYCCCHASFALKDAGVQAIMVN
;
A
#
# COMPACT_ATOMS: atom_id res chain seq x y z
N LYS A 1 7.16 -11.72 -19.32
CA LYS A 1 8.57 -11.58 -19.00
C LYS A 1 8.67 -10.90 -17.63
N SER A 2 9.08 -11.63 -16.63
CA SER A 2 9.26 -11.07 -15.29
C SER A 2 10.48 -10.15 -15.27
N VAL A 3 10.28 -8.96 -14.73
CA VAL A 3 11.35 -7.98 -14.48
C VAL A 3 11.49 -7.70 -12.98
N GLY A 4 10.85 -8.51 -12.18
CA GLY A 4 10.68 -8.42 -10.74
C GLY A 4 9.20 -8.49 -10.38
N GLU A 5 8.94 -8.92 -9.17
CA GLU A 5 7.59 -9.08 -8.65
C GLU A 5 7.58 -8.81 -7.13
N THR A 6 6.43 -8.44 -6.62
CA THR A 6 6.20 -8.24 -5.21
C THR A 6 4.87 -8.85 -4.81
N MET A 7 4.80 -9.34 -3.58
CA MET A 7 3.53 -9.74 -2.98
C MET A 7 3.08 -8.67 -2.00
N ALA A 8 1.80 -8.34 -2.04
CA ALA A 8 1.20 -7.42 -1.08
C ALA A 8 -0.16 -7.96 -0.64
N ILE A 9 -0.37 -7.99 0.66
CA ILE A 9 -1.61 -8.45 1.27
C ILE A 9 -2.27 -7.26 1.98
N GLY A 10 -3.54 -7.10 1.76
CA GLY A 10 -4.38 -6.09 2.38
C GLY A 10 -5.80 -6.59 2.54
N ARG A 11 -6.60 -5.89 3.31
CA ARG A 11 -8.01 -6.23 3.51
C ARG A 11 -8.86 -5.96 2.28
N THR A 12 -8.43 -5.00 1.47
CA THR A 12 -9.10 -4.61 0.24
C THR A 12 -8.11 -4.57 -0.92
N PHE A 13 -8.64 -4.66 -2.16
CA PHE A 13 -7.84 -4.48 -3.36
C PHE A 13 -7.09 -3.13 -3.37
N LYS A 14 -7.75 -2.07 -2.93
CA LYS A 14 -7.15 -0.72 -2.86
C LYS A 14 -5.92 -0.69 -1.96
N GLU A 15 -6.03 -1.27 -0.78
CA GLU A 15 -4.92 -1.37 0.17
C GLU A 15 -3.77 -2.20 -0.39
N SER A 16 -4.05 -3.40 -0.91
CA SER A 16 -3.02 -4.29 -1.46
C SER A 16 -2.36 -3.70 -2.71
N LEU A 17 -3.11 -3.06 -3.61
CA LEU A 17 -2.55 -2.38 -4.78
C LEU A 17 -1.56 -1.29 -4.38
N GLN A 18 -1.93 -0.41 -3.45
CA GLN A 18 -1.06 0.66 -2.99
C GLN A 18 0.20 0.14 -2.29
N LYS A 19 0.07 -0.91 -1.48
CA LYS A 19 1.21 -1.61 -0.86
C LYS A 19 2.13 -2.22 -1.92
N GLY A 20 1.57 -2.93 -2.90
CA GLY A 20 2.33 -3.52 -3.99
C GLY A 20 3.14 -2.50 -4.77
N LEU A 21 2.51 -1.37 -5.13
CA LEU A 21 3.20 -0.30 -5.87
C LEU A 21 4.37 0.32 -5.09
N ARG A 22 4.23 0.47 -3.75
CA ARG A 22 5.34 0.94 -2.91
C ARG A 22 6.47 -0.07 -2.82
N SER A 23 6.10 -1.36 -2.69
CA SER A 23 7.06 -2.44 -2.49
C SER A 23 7.93 -2.75 -3.72
N LEU A 24 7.54 -2.30 -4.92
CA LEU A 24 8.32 -2.49 -6.14
C LEU A 24 9.67 -1.75 -6.14
N GLU A 25 9.90 -0.81 -5.22
CA GLU A 25 11.14 -0.02 -5.10
C GLU A 25 11.55 0.73 -6.37
N ILE A 26 10.55 1.15 -7.16
CA ILE A 26 10.72 1.95 -8.38
C ILE A 26 10.63 3.46 -8.14
N GLY A 27 10.73 3.89 -6.88
CA GLY A 27 10.54 5.27 -6.45
C GLY A 27 9.09 5.69 -6.29
N ALA A 28 8.12 4.79 -6.54
CA ALA A 28 6.70 5.05 -6.31
C ALA A 28 6.39 4.95 -4.81
N ILE A 29 5.59 5.91 -4.31
CA ILE A 29 5.14 5.95 -2.91
C ILE A 29 3.71 5.41 -2.73
N GLY A 30 3.14 4.89 -3.81
CA GLY A 30 1.79 4.35 -3.98
C GLY A 30 1.35 4.58 -5.42
N LEU A 31 0.04 4.56 -5.70
CA LEU A 31 -0.51 4.79 -7.04
C LEU A 31 -0.18 6.22 -7.57
N GLY A 32 -0.15 7.22 -6.70
CA GLY A 32 0.27 8.59 -7.01
C GLY A 32 1.64 8.91 -6.40
N SER A 33 2.50 9.50 -7.21
CA SER A 33 3.75 10.12 -6.78
C SER A 33 3.93 11.42 -7.59
N ASN A 34 4.60 12.41 -7.00
CA ASN A 34 4.76 13.72 -7.62
C ASN A 34 3.41 14.38 -8.00
N PHE A 35 2.57 14.59 -7.00
CA PHE A 35 1.22 15.19 -7.16
C PHE A 35 1.22 16.62 -7.74
N ARG A 36 2.39 17.21 -7.94
CA ARG A 36 2.57 18.56 -8.51
C ARG A 36 2.91 18.56 -9.99
N ALA A 37 3.22 17.41 -10.57
CA ALA A 37 3.57 17.31 -11.98
C ALA A 37 2.37 17.68 -12.87
N ALA A 38 2.64 18.35 -13.98
CA ALA A 38 1.63 18.55 -15.00
C ALA A 38 1.13 17.21 -15.55
N LEU A 39 -0.17 17.12 -15.77
CA LEU A 39 -0.77 15.93 -16.36
C LEU A 39 -0.44 15.89 -17.86
N PRO A 40 -0.17 14.71 -18.43
CA PRO A 40 -0.01 14.52 -19.87
C PRO A 40 -1.31 14.86 -20.62
N SER A 41 -1.17 15.13 -21.92
CA SER A 41 -2.34 15.30 -22.79
C SER A 41 -3.14 13.98 -22.90
N ARG A 42 -4.41 14.11 -23.29
CA ARG A 42 -5.27 12.94 -23.53
C ARG A 42 -4.71 12.04 -24.64
N GLU A 43 -4.12 12.65 -25.67
CA GLU A 43 -3.49 11.95 -26.79
C GLU A 43 -2.26 11.15 -26.36
N ASP A 44 -1.36 11.74 -25.57
CA ASP A 44 -0.19 11.05 -25.01
C ASP A 44 -0.58 9.85 -24.14
N LEU A 45 -1.68 9.98 -23.39
CA LEU A 45 -2.19 8.90 -22.54
C LEU A 45 -2.78 7.75 -23.35
N MET A 46 -3.45 8.01 -24.45
CA MET A 46 -3.98 6.97 -25.34
C MET A 46 -2.90 5.98 -25.79
N GLY A 47 -1.74 6.47 -26.20
CA GLY A 47 -0.60 5.61 -26.57
C GLY A 47 -0.08 4.77 -25.42
N LYS A 48 0.03 5.35 -24.22
CA LYS A 48 0.50 4.66 -22.99
C LYS A 48 -0.48 3.63 -22.45
N LEU A 49 -1.78 3.80 -22.71
CA LEU A 49 -2.83 2.91 -22.24
C LEU A 49 -3.00 1.68 -23.13
N ARG A 50 -2.86 1.81 -24.46
CA ARG A 50 -3.06 0.72 -25.41
C ARG A 50 -2.06 -0.42 -25.23
N THR A 51 -0.80 -0.08 -24.99
CA THR A 51 0.27 -1.10 -24.88
C THR A 51 0.52 -1.46 -23.42
N PRO A 52 0.29 -2.73 -23.00
CA PRO A 52 0.60 -3.18 -21.64
C PRO A 52 2.09 -3.03 -21.33
N ASN A 53 2.38 -2.33 -20.26
CA ASN A 53 3.74 -2.12 -19.77
C ASN A 53 3.74 -1.83 -18.25
N SER A 54 4.91 -1.84 -17.62
CA SER A 54 5.07 -1.65 -16.17
C SER A 54 4.63 -0.26 -15.65
N ARG A 55 4.44 0.72 -16.52
CA ARG A 55 3.99 2.08 -16.15
C ARG A 55 2.50 2.30 -16.39
N ARG A 56 1.79 1.33 -16.98
CA ARG A 56 0.39 1.46 -17.37
C ARG A 56 -0.53 1.82 -16.19
N MET A 57 -0.27 1.30 -14.98
CA MET A 57 -1.06 1.61 -13.80
C MET A 57 -1.05 3.11 -13.46
N PHE A 58 0.11 3.75 -13.59
CA PHE A 58 0.23 5.19 -13.37
C PHE A 58 -0.42 6.00 -14.49
N ALA A 59 -0.38 5.50 -15.74
CA ALA A 59 -1.08 6.12 -16.86
C ALA A 59 -2.60 6.05 -16.69
N ILE A 60 -3.15 4.95 -16.16
CA ILE A 60 -4.58 4.81 -15.83
C ILE A 60 -5.01 5.87 -14.82
N ARG A 61 -4.24 6.08 -13.73
CA ARG A 61 -4.53 7.17 -12.78
C ARG A 61 -4.52 8.53 -13.46
N GLN A 62 -3.49 8.82 -14.28
CA GLN A 62 -3.40 10.09 -14.99
C GLN A 62 -4.58 10.29 -15.93
N ALA A 63 -5.01 9.25 -16.64
CA ALA A 63 -6.16 9.27 -17.52
C ALA A 63 -7.47 9.60 -16.78
N MET A 64 -7.68 9.00 -15.61
CA MET A 64 -8.82 9.34 -14.75
C MET A 64 -8.81 10.81 -14.31
N LEU A 65 -7.63 11.36 -14.01
CA LEU A 65 -7.48 12.77 -13.62
C LEU A 65 -7.73 13.75 -14.77
N VAL A 66 -7.50 13.35 -16.03
CA VAL A 66 -7.81 14.18 -17.21
C VAL A 66 -9.19 13.87 -17.80
N GLY A 67 -10.02 13.10 -17.10
CA GLY A 67 -11.43 12.91 -17.41
C GLY A 67 -11.76 11.76 -18.37
N PHE A 68 -10.91 10.72 -18.48
CA PHE A 68 -11.33 9.48 -19.14
C PHE A 68 -12.41 8.79 -18.30
N THR A 69 -13.45 8.29 -18.96
CA THR A 69 -14.48 7.49 -18.30
C THR A 69 -13.99 6.05 -18.06
N LEU A 70 -14.71 5.31 -17.22
CA LEU A 70 -14.38 3.90 -16.97
C LEU A 70 -14.60 3.04 -18.22
N GLU A 71 -15.61 3.39 -19.01
CA GLU A 71 -15.93 2.74 -20.28
C GLU A 71 -14.80 2.93 -21.29
N GLU A 72 -14.35 4.16 -21.49
CA GLU A 72 -13.21 4.47 -22.36
C GLU A 72 -11.94 3.74 -21.92
N LEU A 73 -11.67 3.71 -20.61
CA LEU A 73 -10.51 2.99 -20.07
C LEU A 73 -10.63 1.48 -20.29
N HIS A 74 -11.83 0.91 -20.14
CA HIS A 74 -12.08 -0.50 -20.41
C HIS A 74 -11.85 -0.83 -21.88
N GLU A 75 -12.44 -0.05 -22.79
CA GLU A 75 -12.28 -0.25 -24.23
C GLU A 75 -10.82 -0.18 -24.70
N ILE A 76 -10.03 0.74 -24.13
CA ILE A 76 -8.63 0.91 -24.51
C ILE A 76 -7.73 -0.15 -23.89
N THR A 77 -7.98 -0.53 -22.65
CA THR A 77 -7.06 -1.34 -21.85
C THR A 77 -7.46 -2.80 -21.75
N LEU A 78 -8.72 -3.14 -21.98
CA LEU A 78 -9.37 -4.42 -21.74
C LEU A 78 -9.26 -4.89 -20.27
N ILE A 79 -8.98 -3.96 -19.33
CA ILE A 79 -9.01 -4.23 -17.90
C ILE A 79 -10.47 -4.30 -17.46
N ASP A 80 -10.81 -5.33 -16.68
CA ASP A 80 -12.15 -5.49 -16.13
C ASP A 80 -12.62 -4.23 -15.40
N PRO A 81 -13.85 -3.76 -15.64
CA PRO A 81 -14.41 -2.55 -15.02
C PRO A 81 -14.41 -2.56 -13.50
N TRP A 82 -14.44 -3.73 -12.86
CA TRP A 82 -14.36 -3.82 -11.41
C TRP A 82 -13.01 -3.26 -10.90
N PHE A 83 -11.89 -3.66 -11.51
CA PHE A 83 -10.58 -3.14 -11.14
C PHE A 83 -10.46 -1.64 -11.42
N LEU A 84 -10.97 -1.19 -12.56
CA LEU A 84 -10.96 0.23 -12.91
C LEU A 84 -11.76 1.07 -11.89
N ARG A 85 -12.91 0.57 -11.42
CA ARG A 85 -13.67 1.22 -10.33
C ARG A 85 -12.86 1.31 -9.03
N GLN A 86 -12.17 0.23 -8.64
CA GLN A 86 -11.33 0.25 -7.43
C GLN A 86 -10.20 1.28 -7.53
N ILE A 87 -9.59 1.40 -8.72
CA ILE A 87 -8.56 2.42 -8.98
C ILE A 87 -9.17 3.82 -8.95
N LYS A 88 -10.36 4.00 -9.53
CA LYS A 88 -11.08 5.28 -9.51
C LYS A 88 -11.38 5.74 -8.09
N GLU A 89 -11.80 4.84 -7.21
CA GLU A 89 -12.03 5.17 -5.81
C GLU A 89 -10.75 5.64 -5.09
N ILE A 90 -9.57 5.09 -5.43
CA ILE A 90 -8.29 5.61 -4.92
C ILE A 90 -8.04 7.03 -5.42
N VAL A 91 -8.30 7.29 -6.72
CA VAL A 91 -8.11 8.62 -7.34
C VAL A 91 -9.08 9.64 -6.73
N ASP A 92 -10.34 9.25 -6.49
CA ASP A 92 -11.33 10.12 -5.86
C ASP A 92 -10.96 10.43 -4.40
N MET A 93 -10.48 9.44 -3.67
CA MET A 93 -10.00 9.65 -2.30
C MET A 93 -8.78 10.57 -2.26
N GLU A 94 -7.89 10.51 -3.25
CA GLU A 94 -6.78 11.46 -3.40
C GLU A 94 -7.29 12.91 -3.52
N GLY A 95 -8.34 13.13 -4.31
CA GLY A 95 -9.01 14.43 -4.41
C GLY A 95 -9.55 14.89 -3.06
N GLN A 96 -10.32 14.04 -2.38
CA GLN A 96 -10.90 14.33 -1.06
C GLN A 96 -9.82 14.69 -0.02
N ILE A 97 -8.71 13.96 0.01
CA ILE A 97 -7.58 14.24 0.92
C ILE A 97 -7.00 15.63 0.68
N ARG A 98 -6.83 16.02 -0.58
CA ARG A 98 -6.28 17.33 -0.95
C ARG A 98 -7.24 18.47 -0.63
N ASP A 99 -8.52 18.31 -1.01
CA ASP A 99 -9.55 19.33 -0.82
C ASP A 99 -9.78 19.57 0.67
N PHE A 100 -9.78 18.50 1.47
CA PHE A 100 -9.90 18.60 2.92
C PHE A 100 -8.78 19.46 3.52
N ALA A 101 -7.54 19.25 3.11
CA ALA A 101 -6.39 19.99 3.62
C ALA A 101 -6.39 21.48 3.25
N LEU A 102 -7.08 21.85 2.18
CA LEU A 102 -7.23 23.25 1.77
C LEU A 102 -8.32 23.99 2.57
N ALA A 103 -9.33 23.28 3.03
CA ALA A 103 -10.53 23.85 3.64
C ALA A 103 -10.55 23.74 5.17
N ASN A 104 -9.76 22.85 5.77
CA ASN A 104 -9.94 22.47 7.18
C ASN A 104 -8.65 22.51 8.00
N SER A 105 -8.84 22.55 9.32
CA SER A 105 -7.74 22.39 10.28
C SER A 105 -7.27 20.95 10.34
N MET A 106 -5.96 20.77 10.28
CA MET A 106 -5.28 19.47 10.33
C MET A 106 -4.81 19.17 11.76
N THR A 107 -5.74 19.22 12.73
CA THR A 107 -5.46 19.02 14.15
C THR A 107 -6.14 17.75 14.68
N PRO A 108 -5.57 17.10 15.71
CA PRO A 108 -6.07 15.81 16.22
C PRO A 108 -7.49 15.89 16.82
N ASP A 109 -7.90 17.05 17.25
CA ASP A 109 -9.24 17.34 17.81
C ASP A 109 -10.33 17.56 16.75
N ASN A 110 -9.96 17.64 15.47
CA ASN A 110 -10.92 17.72 14.38
C ASN A 110 -11.42 16.31 13.98
N PRO A 111 -12.67 15.92 14.27
CA PRO A 111 -13.19 14.59 14.00
C PRO A 111 -13.27 14.26 12.50
N GLU A 112 -13.51 15.26 11.65
CA GLU A 112 -13.53 15.08 10.20
C GLU A 112 -12.14 14.77 9.67
N MET A 113 -11.10 15.43 10.20
CA MET A 113 -9.72 15.12 9.87
C MET A 113 -9.37 13.68 10.26
N VAL A 114 -9.76 13.24 11.45
CA VAL A 114 -9.51 11.85 11.91
C VAL A 114 -10.21 10.85 10.98
N ALA A 115 -11.44 11.14 10.55
CA ALA A 115 -12.19 10.28 9.63
C ALA A 115 -11.51 10.20 8.25
N VAL A 116 -11.09 11.32 7.69
CA VAL A 116 -10.35 11.36 6.40
C VAL A 116 -9.02 10.62 6.52
N LEU A 117 -8.28 10.84 7.61
CA LEU A 117 -7.00 10.16 7.86
C LEU A 117 -7.18 8.65 7.95
N ARG A 118 -8.15 8.17 8.73
CA ARG A 118 -8.46 6.74 8.86
C ARG A 118 -8.85 6.14 7.51
N LYS A 119 -9.76 6.78 6.79
CA LYS A 119 -10.21 6.32 5.47
C LYS A 119 -9.06 6.27 4.46
N ALA A 120 -8.19 7.26 4.45
CA ALA A 120 -6.99 7.26 3.62
C ALA A 120 -6.08 6.06 3.95
N LYS A 121 -5.90 5.74 5.24
CA LYS A 121 -5.09 4.59 5.67
C LYS A 121 -5.73 3.26 5.26
N GLU A 122 -7.04 3.10 5.39
CA GLU A 122 -7.80 1.93 4.91
C GLU A 122 -7.67 1.75 3.38
N PHE A 123 -7.58 2.85 2.63
CA PHE A 123 -7.34 2.82 1.17
C PHE A 123 -5.86 2.59 0.80
N GLY A 124 -4.99 2.42 1.80
CA GLY A 124 -3.59 2.09 1.61
C GLY A 124 -2.67 3.27 1.34
N PHE A 125 -3.11 4.52 1.53
CA PHE A 125 -2.23 5.68 1.41
C PHE A 125 -1.11 5.64 2.46
N SER A 126 0.14 5.83 2.03
CA SER A 126 1.29 5.91 2.92
C SER A 126 1.34 7.26 3.63
N ASP A 127 2.03 7.31 4.78
CA ASP A 127 2.27 8.59 5.47
C ASP A 127 3.01 9.57 4.55
N ARG A 128 3.90 9.07 3.70
CA ARG A 128 4.60 9.87 2.71
C ARG A 128 3.68 10.45 1.64
N GLN A 129 2.68 9.70 1.13
CA GLN A 129 1.69 10.24 0.21
C GLN A 129 0.86 11.36 0.86
N LEU A 130 0.41 11.14 2.11
CA LEU A 130 -0.33 12.16 2.86
C LEU A 130 0.53 13.40 3.12
N ALA A 131 1.80 13.23 3.47
CA ALA A 131 2.75 14.31 3.67
C ALA A 131 2.90 15.20 2.42
N GLU A 132 3.04 14.57 1.24
CA GLU A 132 3.12 15.32 -0.02
C GLU A 132 1.82 16.08 -0.34
N MET A 133 0.65 15.44 -0.17
CA MET A 133 -0.65 16.06 -0.43
C MET A 133 -0.96 17.19 0.56
N TRP A 134 -0.64 17.01 1.82
CA TRP A 134 -0.90 17.98 2.90
C TRP A 134 0.23 19.00 3.08
N LYS A 135 1.33 18.86 2.33
CA LYS A 135 2.51 19.73 2.41
C LYS A 135 3.08 19.81 3.83
N LYS A 136 3.14 18.67 4.50
CA LYS A 136 3.69 18.50 5.86
C LYS A 136 4.87 17.51 5.83
N PRO A 137 5.74 17.54 6.83
CA PRO A 137 6.73 16.48 7.04
C PRO A 137 6.05 15.12 7.28
N GLU A 138 6.64 14.02 6.81
CA GLU A 138 6.12 12.67 7.05
C GLU A 138 6.04 12.33 8.55
N GLY A 139 7.00 12.86 9.34
CA GLY A 139 7.01 12.70 10.80
C GLY A 139 5.77 13.27 11.48
N ASP A 140 5.24 14.39 10.97
CA ASP A 140 4.04 15.03 11.52
C ASP A 140 2.79 14.18 11.24
N ILE A 141 2.71 13.57 10.05
CA ILE A 141 1.63 12.63 9.71
C ILE A 141 1.66 11.41 10.64
N ARG A 142 2.85 10.89 10.90
CA ARG A 142 3.04 9.76 11.81
C ARG A 142 2.66 10.11 13.25
N ALA A 143 3.02 11.31 13.73
CA ALA A 143 2.63 11.80 15.03
C ALA A 143 1.10 11.93 15.13
N LEU A 144 0.48 12.59 14.16
CA LEU A 144 -0.97 12.77 14.06
C LEU A 144 -1.72 11.44 14.10
N ARG A 145 -1.25 10.44 13.33
CA ARG A 145 -1.84 9.09 13.35
C ARG A 145 -1.82 8.45 14.73
N ARG A 146 -0.70 8.58 15.44
CA ARG A 146 -0.55 8.01 16.80
C ARG A 146 -1.45 8.71 17.79
N GLU A 147 -1.50 10.03 17.74
CA GLU A 147 -2.32 10.84 18.62
C GLU A 147 -3.82 10.59 18.44
N THR A 148 -4.26 10.37 17.22
CA THR A 148 -5.66 10.05 16.88
C THR A 148 -6.01 8.55 17.01
N GLY A 149 -5.08 7.71 17.47
CA GLY A 149 -5.29 6.26 17.53
C GLY A 149 -5.44 5.57 16.17
N THR A 150 -5.06 6.24 15.07
CA THR A 150 -5.05 5.65 13.73
C THR A 150 -3.76 4.84 13.56
N VAL A 151 -3.74 3.65 14.13
CA VAL A 151 -2.59 2.73 14.13
C VAL A 151 -2.93 1.46 13.37
N PRO A 152 -1.93 0.80 12.77
CA PRO A 152 -2.17 -0.48 12.09
C PRO A 152 -2.53 -1.58 13.10
N THR A 153 -3.35 -2.49 12.65
CA THR A 153 -3.69 -3.76 13.29
C THR A 153 -3.14 -4.90 12.46
N TYR A 154 -3.11 -6.11 13.00
CA TYR A 154 -2.53 -7.26 12.33
C TYR A 154 -3.52 -8.43 12.34
N TYR A 155 -3.70 -9.02 11.17
CA TYR A 155 -4.57 -10.17 10.94
C TYR A 155 -3.79 -11.35 10.40
N LEU A 156 -4.22 -12.55 10.74
CA LEU A 156 -3.69 -13.79 10.21
C LEU A 156 -4.04 -13.91 8.72
N VAL A 157 -3.07 -14.36 7.93
CA VAL A 157 -3.35 -14.76 6.54
C VAL A 157 -4.03 -16.12 6.57
N ASP A 158 -5.24 -16.21 6.06
CA ASP A 158 -5.90 -17.49 5.84
C ASP A 158 -5.24 -18.21 4.66
N THR A 159 -4.33 -19.12 4.98
CA THR A 159 -3.60 -19.93 4.00
C THR A 159 -4.38 -21.16 3.55
N CYS A 160 -5.58 -21.39 4.10
CA CYS A 160 -6.38 -22.58 3.87
C CYS A 160 -7.73 -22.28 3.21
N ALA A 161 -7.96 -21.06 2.71
CA ALA A 161 -9.19 -20.64 2.02
C ALA A 161 -10.48 -20.91 2.84
N ALA A 162 -10.41 -20.78 4.16
CA ALA A 162 -11.47 -21.10 5.12
C ALA A 162 -11.95 -22.57 5.13
N GLU A 163 -11.24 -23.46 4.45
CA GLU A 163 -11.55 -24.90 4.49
C GLU A 163 -11.07 -25.56 5.79
N PHE A 164 -9.96 -25.05 6.33
CA PHE A 164 -9.35 -25.51 7.59
C PHE A 164 -8.85 -24.31 8.37
N GLU A 165 -8.61 -24.51 9.67
CA GLU A 165 -7.96 -23.51 10.50
C GLU A 165 -6.51 -23.29 10.04
N ALA A 166 -6.12 -22.03 9.81
CA ALA A 166 -4.76 -21.67 9.41
C ALA A 166 -3.85 -21.60 10.65
N TYR A 167 -2.88 -22.50 10.74
CA TYR A 167 -1.91 -22.53 11.85
C TYR A 167 -0.59 -21.81 11.55
N THR A 168 -0.38 -21.39 10.30
CA THR A 168 0.85 -20.70 9.90
C THR A 168 0.88 -19.30 10.49
N PRO A 169 1.89 -18.92 11.28
CA PRO A 169 1.99 -17.60 11.89
C PRO A 169 2.43 -16.56 10.85
N TYR A 170 1.56 -16.31 9.88
CA TYR A 170 1.75 -15.40 8.77
C TYR A 170 0.72 -14.28 8.85
N PHE A 171 1.18 -13.03 9.00
CA PHE A 171 0.31 -11.90 9.29
C PHE A 171 0.50 -10.78 8.27
N TYR A 172 -0.56 -9.99 8.09
CA TYR A 172 -0.51 -8.75 7.33
C TYR A 172 -1.03 -7.59 8.19
N SER A 173 -0.52 -6.40 7.94
CA SER A 173 -0.98 -5.17 8.59
C SER A 173 -2.14 -4.55 7.83
N THR A 174 -3.09 -3.96 8.53
CA THR A 174 -4.20 -3.18 7.97
C THR A 174 -4.59 -2.06 8.93
N TYR A 175 -5.57 -1.23 8.55
CA TYR A 175 -6.11 -0.16 9.40
C TYR A 175 -7.57 -0.40 9.80
N GLU A 176 -8.04 -1.62 9.70
CA GLU A 176 -9.37 -2.00 10.19
C GLU A 176 -9.43 -2.10 11.71
N THR A 177 -10.65 -2.20 12.23
CA THR A 177 -10.90 -2.43 13.66
C THR A 177 -10.71 -3.90 14.00
N GLY A 178 -10.08 -4.15 15.15
CA GLY A 178 -9.76 -5.50 15.61
C GLY A 178 -8.28 -5.86 15.43
N GLN A 179 -7.87 -6.95 16.03
CA GLN A 179 -6.51 -7.47 15.97
C GLN A 179 -6.51 -8.96 16.33
N GLU A 180 -5.84 -9.77 15.53
CA GLU A 180 -5.70 -11.22 15.79
C GLU A 180 -4.35 -11.56 16.41
N VAL A 181 -3.39 -10.64 16.39
CA VAL A 181 -2.09 -10.85 17.03
C VAL A 181 -2.16 -10.52 18.50
N VAL A 182 -1.87 -11.51 19.32
CA VAL A 182 -1.68 -11.35 20.76
C VAL A 182 -0.18 -11.16 21.03
N PRO A 183 0.24 -10.01 21.58
CA PRO A 183 1.63 -9.79 21.93
C PRO A 183 2.08 -10.81 22.99
N ALA A 184 3.13 -11.57 22.70
CA ALA A 184 3.74 -12.47 23.68
C ALA A 184 4.73 -11.69 24.57
N ASP A 185 4.79 -12.01 25.85
CA ASP A 185 5.79 -11.48 26.78
C ASP A 185 7.10 -12.27 26.69
N ARG A 186 7.81 -12.11 25.57
CA ARG A 186 9.10 -12.78 25.28
C ARG A 186 10.05 -11.78 24.65
N LYS A 187 11.34 -12.01 24.82
CA LYS A 187 12.36 -11.29 24.06
C LYS A 187 12.17 -11.55 22.57
N LYS A 188 12.09 -10.48 21.78
CA LYS A 188 11.81 -10.53 20.34
C LYS A 188 12.90 -9.80 19.56
N VAL A 189 13.19 -10.30 18.35
CA VAL A 189 14.05 -9.65 17.37
C VAL A 189 13.30 -9.59 16.04
N ILE A 190 13.26 -8.41 15.43
CA ILE A 190 12.71 -8.23 14.08
C ILE A 190 13.85 -8.45 13.09
N ILE A 191 13.60 -9.30 12.10
CA ILE A 191 14.46 -9.53 10.94
C ILE A 191 13.81 -8.82 9.76
N LEU A 192 14.50 -7.87 9.16
CA LEU A 192 14.05 -7.22 7.93
C LEU A 192 14.47 -8.07 6.73
N GLY A 193 13.50 -8.50 5.93
CA GLY A 193 13.72 -9.26 4.72
C GLY A 193 14.32 -8.45 3.58
N GLY A 194 14.61 -9.13 2.47
CA GLY A 194 15.30 -8.55 1.32
C GLY A 194 14.44 -7.67 0.41
N GLY A 195 13.13 -7.58 0.66
CA GLY A 195 12.19 -6.85 -0.21
C GLY A 195 11.79 -7.65 -1.45
N PRO A 196 11.33 -6.98 -2.53
CA PRO A 196 10.77 -7.63 -3.70
C PRO A 196 11.81 -8.44 -4.48
N ASN A 197 11.35 -9.50 -5.13
CA ASN A 197 12.17 -10.27 -6.07
C ASN A 197 12.52 -9.42 -7.30
N ARG A 198 13.81 -9.36 -7.62
CA ARG A 198 14.32 -8.61 -8.78
C ARG A 198 15.06 -9.55 -9.73
N ILE A 199 15.16 -9.16 -11.00
CA ILE A 199 15.97 -9.89 -11.96
C ILE A 199 17.41 -9.98 -11.45
N GLY A 200 17.98 -11.19 -11.48
CA GLY A 200 19.35 -11.47 -11.03
C GLY A 200 19.49 -11.67 -9.53
N GLN A 201 18.40 -11.61 -8.77
CA GLN A 201 18.36 -11.99 -7.36
C GLN A 201 17.83 -13.43 -7.22
N GLY A 202 18.48 -14.21 -6.40
CA GLY A 202 18.08 -15.57 -6.07
C GLY A 202 17.61 -15.68 -4.61
N ILE A 203 17.45 -16.91 -4.14
CA ILE A 203 16.99 -17.22 -2.78
C ILE A 203 18.00 -16.84 -1.68
N GLU A 204 19.20 -16.44 -2.03
CA GLU A 204 20.26 -16.02 -1.11
C GLU A 204 19.83 -14.86 -0.20
N PHE A 205 18.89 -14.04 -0.61
CA PHE A 205 18.33 -12.96 0.21
C PHE A 205 17.54 -13.49 1.39
N ASP A 206 16.74 -14.53 1.18
CA ASP A 206 15.96 -15.16 2.24
C ASP A 206 16.79 -16.14 3.06
N TYR A 207 17.86 -16.68 2.48
CA TYR A 207 18.75 -17.62 3.16
C TYR A 207 19.33 -17.05 4.46
N CYS A 208 19.91 -15.85 4.41
CA CYS A 208 20.44 -15.20 5.60
C CYS A 208 19.35 -14.91 6.64
N CYS A 209 18.18 -14.48 6.21
CA CYS A 209 17.04 -14.20 7.10
C CYS A 209 16.55 -15.48 7.78
N CYS A 210 16.46 -16.60 7.06
CA CYS A 210 16.08 -17.89 7.60
C CYS A 210 17.11 -18.39 8.63
N HIS A 211 18.41 -18.32 8.31
CA HIS A 211 19.47 -18.71 9.25
C HIS A 211 19.50 -17.85 10.50
N ALA A 212 19.28 -16.54 10.38
CA ALA A 212 19.14 -15.65 11.54
C ALA A 212 17.94 -16.05 12.40
N SER A 213 16.81 -16.41 11.78
CA SER A 213 15.62 -16.88 12.50
C SER A 213 15.89 -18.19 13.24
N PHE A 214 16.59 -19.14 12.64
CA PHE A 214 16.97 -20.40 13.28
C PHE A 214 17.90 -20.17 14.48
N ALA A 215 18.94 -19.36 14.32
CA ALA A 215 19.87 -19.02 15.40
C ALA A 215 19.18 -18.32 16.57
N LEU A 216 18.23 -17.44 16.32
CA LEU A 216 17.42 -16.79 17.35
C LEU A 216 16.52 -17.79 18.08
N LYS A 217 15.90 -18.73 17.35
CA LYS A 217 15.09 -19.80 17.93
C LYS A 217 15.93 -20.68 18.86
N ASP A 218 17.13 -21.07 18.42
CA ASP A 218 18.05 -21.88 19.22
C ASP A 218 18.53 -21.15 20.49
N ALA A 219 18.63 -19.81 20.42
CA ALA A 219 18.94 -18.94 21.56
C ALA A 219 17.70 -18.63 22.45
N GLY A 220 16.52 -19.23 22.19
CA GLY A 220 15.30 -18.99 22.94
C GLY A 220 14.65 -17.62 22.71
N VAL A 221 15.00 -16.93 21.61
CA VAL A 221 14.49 -15.62 21.23
C VAL A 221 13.45 -15.76 20.13
N GLN A 222 12.33 -15.06 20.26
CA GLN A 222 11.29 -15.04 19.23
C GLN A 222 11.75 -14.17 18.03
N ALA A 223 11.78 -14.75 16.84
CA ALA A 223 12.04 -14.02 15.60
C ALA A 223 10.72 -13.55 14.98
N ILE A 224 10.69 -12.31 14.50
CA ILE A 224 9.60 -11.74 13.71
C ILE A 224 10.21 -11.32 12.37
N MET A 225 9.89 -12.06 11.32
CA MET A 225 10.36 -11.73 9.98
C MET A 225 9.39 -10.75 9.32
N VAL A 226 9.91 -9.69 8.73
CA VAL A 226 9.15 -8.68 7.99
C VAL A 226 9.72 -8.59 6.59
N ASN A 227 8.89 -8.84 5.59
CA ASN A 227 9.29 -8.80 4.18
C ASN A 227 8.29 -7.97 3.35
#